data_4e063aae84c19d582edc9519b8cde235
#
_entry.id   4e063aae84c19d582edc9519b8cde235
#
_cell.length_a   1.000
_cell.length_b   1.000
_cell.length_c   1.000
_cell.angle_alpha   90.00
_cell.angle_beta   90.00
_cell.angle_gamma   90.00
#
_symmetry.space_group_name_H-M   'P 1'
#
loop_
_entity.id
_entity.type
_entity.pdbx_description
1 polymer ?
#
loop_
_entity_poly.entity_id
_entity_poly.type
_entity_poly.pdbx_seq_one_letter_code
_entity_poly.pdbx_strand_id
1 'polypeptide(L)'
;MRALRLLLASSLIALSLIASPASATSYSTDQSDLWYIPAESGWGIQLVQRGNLIFFTMFVYDAAGKPVWYVGTISPTGGPFTWSGQMYLTTGPWFGAQPYNPALFGGRPWAR
;
A
#
# COMPACT_ATOMS: atom_id res chain seq x y z
N MET A 1 -41.21 30.19 13.28
CA MET A 1 -39.87 30.18 13.92
C MET A 1 -39.50 28.84 14.60
N ARG A 2 -40.44 28.15 15.31
CA ARG A 2 -40.12 26.83 15.91
C ARG A 2 -39.84 25.72 14.87
N ALA A 3 -40.57 25.69 13.76
CA ALA A 3 -40.36 24.70 12.70
C ALA A 3 -38.99 24.83 12.00
N LEU A 4 -38.53 26.07 11.80
CA LEU A 4 -37.22 26.33 11.17
C LEU A 4 -36.03 25.87 12.05
N ARG A 5 -36.17 25.99 13.38
CA ARG A 5 -35.14 25.51 14.34
C ARG A 5 -35.05 23.99 14.40
N LEU A 6 -36.15 23.29 14.24
CA LEU A 6 -36.21 21.83 14.19
C LEU A 6 -35.57 21.29 12.90
N LEU A 7 -35.77 21.95 11.75
CA LEU A 7 -35.15 21.57 10.48
C LEU A 7 -33.61 21.77 10.47
N LEU A 8 -33.14 22.84 11.11
CA LEU A 8 -31.69 23.07 11.26
C LEU A 8 -31.01 22.05 12.18
N ALA A 9 -31.67 21.67 13.27
CA ALA A 9 -31.18 20.65 14.19
C ALA A 9 -31.11 19.26 13.52
N SER A 10 -32.09 18.91 12.69
CA SER A 10 -32.12 17.64 11.94
C SER A 10 -31.00 17.58 10.88
N SER A 11 -30.67 18.70 10.23
CA SER A 11 -29.58 18.77 9.23
C SER A 11 -28.20 18.60 9.84
N LEU A 12 -27.97 19.12 11.05
CA LEU A 12 -26.70 18.93 11.74
C LEU A 12 -26.47 17.47 12.19
N ILE A 13 -27.53 16.78 12.61
CA ILE A 13 -27.44 15.36 13.00
C ILE A 13 -27.18 14.46 11.78
N ALA A 14 -27.77 14.76 10.63
CA ALA A 14 -27.57 13.99 9.42
C ALA A 14 -26.13 14.13 8.85
N LEU A 15 -25.46 15.26 9.08
CA LEU A 15 -24.09 15.49 8.60
C LEU A 15 -23.01 14.77 9.45
N SER A 16 -23.31 14.45 10.70
CA SER A 16 -22.38 13.75 11.59
C SER A 16 -22.29 12.23 11.34
N LEU A 17 -23.17 11.65 10.53
CA LEU A 17 -23.22 10.22 10.24
C LEU A 17 -22.35 9.78 9.06
N ILE A 18 -21.64 10.70 8.38
CA ILE A 18 -20.80 10.41 7.21
C ILE A 18 -19.31 10.28 7.59
N ALA A 19 -18.97 10.36 8.86
CA ALA A 19 -17.59 10.09 9.29
C ALA A 19 -17.29 8.61 9.12
N SER A 20 -16.67 8.23 8.00
CA SER A 20 -16.09 6.89 7.84
C SER A 20 -15.07 6.68 8.96
N PRO A 21 -15.14 5.58 9.73
CA PRO A 21 -14.14 5.31 10.74
C PRO A 21 -12.77 5.21 10.08
N ALA A 22 -11.82 5.98 10.57
CA ALA A 22 -10.42 5.80 10.18
C ALA A 22 -10.01 4.37 10.57
N SER A 23 -9.55 3.59 9.60
CA SER A 23 -9.05 2.24 9.86
C SER A 23 -7.74 2.36 10.64
N ALA A 24 -7.80 2.21 11.94
CA ALA A 24 -6.60 2.19 12.78
C ALA A 24 -5.82 0.88 12.55
N THR A 25 -4.50 0.94 12.63
CA THR A 25 -3.67 -0.26 12.65
C THR A 25 -3.84 -0.94 14.01
N SER A 26 -4.09 -2.26 14.02
CA SER A 26 -4.32 -3.01 15.26
C SER A 26 -3.11 -3.80 15.74
N TYR A 27 -2.09 -3.95 14.89
CA TYR A 27 -0.91 -4.77 15.16
C TYR A 27 0.34 -3.97 15.45
N SER A 28 0.55 -2.86 14.75
CA SER A 28 1.71 -1.99 14.93
C SER A 28 1.34 -0.53 14.68
N THR A 29 2.24 0.38 15.01
CA THR A 29 2.20 1.74 14.46
C THR A 29 2.26 1.67 12.94
N ASP A 30 1.74 2.69 12.25
CA ASP A 30 1.80 2.77 10.80
C ASP A 30 3.26 2.80 10.32
N GLN A 31 3.63 1.85 9.47
CA GLN A 31 4.97 1.70 8.91
C GLN A 31 5.08 2.30 7.50
N SER A 32 4.02 2.99 7.03
CA SER A 32 4.01 3.61 5.70
C SER A 32 5.09 4.67 5.60
N ASP A 33 6.09 4.41 4.78
CA ASP A 33 7.18 5.35 4.47
C ASP A 33 8.07 4.79 3.36
N LEU A 34 9.09 5.56 2.99
CA LEU A 34 10.21 5.11 2.18
C LEU A 34 11.40 4.76 3.10
N TRP A 35 11.76 3.50 3.10
CA TRP A 35 12.84 2.96 3.93
C TRP A 35 14.07 2.67 3.08
N TYR A 36 15.25 3.07 3.55
CA TYR A 36 16.53 2.83 2.89
C TYR A 36 17.67 2.80 3.90
N ILE A 37 18.82 2.28 3.49
CA ILE A 37 20.05 2.29 4.28
C ILE A 37 20.97 3.38 3.71
N PRO A 38 21.31 4.45 4.44
CA PRO A 38 22.12 5.56 3.91
C PRO A 38 23.48 5.13 3.36
N ALA A 39 24.11 4.10 3.95
CA ALA A 39 25.39 3.57 3.50
C ALA A 39 25.30 2.72 2.21
N GLU A 40 24.08 2.34 1.81
CA GLU A 40 23.80 1.50 0.63
C GLU A 40 22.88 2.25 -0.32
N SER A 41 23.21 3.48 -0.68
CA SER A 41 22.38 4.30 -1.57
C SER A 41 22.16 3.63 -2.93
N GLY A 42 21.00 3.84 -3.53
CA GLY A 42 20.61 3.29 -4.83
C GLY A 42 19.54 2.21 -4.76
N TRP A 43 19.15 1.77 -3.57
CA TRP A 43 17.97 0.91 -3.38
C TRP A 43 17.08 1.40 -2.23
N GLY A 44 15.86 0.96 -2.18
CA GLY A 44 14.91 1.31 -1.14
C GLY A 44 13.64 0.49 -1.23
N ILE A 45 12.86 0.56 -0.16
CA ILE A 45 11.56 -0.09 -0.07
C ILE A 45 10.50 0.93 0.36
N GLN A 46 9.43 1.01 -0.38
CA GLN A 46 8.26 1.80 -0.03
C GLN A 46 7.21 0.88 0.60
N LEU A 47 6.69 1.29 1.75
CA LEU A 47 5.63 0.59 2.47
C LEU A 47 4.36 1.43 2.47
N VAL A 48 3.21 0.78 2.28
CA VAL A 48 1.88 1.37 2.43
C VAL A 48 1.05 0.42 3.31
N GLN A 49 0.78 0.84 4.53
CA GLN A 49 0.04 0.03 5.51
C GLN A 49 -1.45 0.39 5.53
N ARG A 50 -2.29 -0.64 5.54
CA ARG A 50 -3.74 -0.56 5.77
C ARG A 50 -4.14 -1.61 6.79
N GLY A 51 -4.35 -1.20 8.04
CA GLY A 51 -4.63 -2.14 9.13
C GLY A 51 -3.48 -3.14 9.31
N ASN A 52 -3.80 -4.42 9.19
CA ASN A 52 -2.84 -5.52 9.32
C ASN A 52 -2.33 -6.03 7.96
N LEU A 53 -2.33 -5.20 6.94
CA LEU A 53 -1.75 -5.49 5.63
C LEU A 53 -0.79 -4.38 5.23
N ILE A 54 0.40 -4.74 4.78
CA ILE A 54 1.36 -3.82 4.17
C ILE A 54 1.56 -4.24 2.72
N PHE A 55 1.29 -3.33 1.78
CA PHE A 55 1.79 -3.44 0.42
C PHE A 55 3.18 -2.81 0.36
N PHE A 56 4.11 -3.45 -0.34
CA PHE A 56 5.44 -2.89 -0.53
C PHE A 56 5.87 -2.90 -1.99
N THR A 57 6.72 -1.94 -2.32
CA THR A 57 7.50 -1.91 -3.57
C THR A 57 8.96 -1.75 -3.21
N MET A 58 9.82 -2.66 -3.70
CA MET A 58 11.26 -2.61 -3.53
C MET A 58 11.93 -2.25 -4.84
N PHE A 59 12.76 -1.23 -4.84
CA PHE A 59 13.56 -0.77 -5.97
C PHE A 59 15.01 -1.19 -5.74
N VAL A 60 15.55 -1.99 -6.65
CA VAL A 60 16.92 -2.53 -6.56
C VAL A 60 17.56 -2.61 -7.95
N TYR A 61 18.82 -2.97 -7.99
CA TYR A 61 19.50 -3.30 -9.23
C TYR A 61 19.81 -4.79 -9.28
N ASP A 62 19.73 -5.38 -10.47
CA ASP A 62 20.19 -6.75 -10.69
C ASP A 62 21.71 -6.84 -10.81
N ALA A 63 22.23 -8.05 -10.98
CA ALA A 63 23.69 -8.29 -11.12
C ALA A 63 24.33 -7.60 -12.34
N ALA A 64 23.54 -7.20 -13.33
CA ALA A 64 23.98 -6.44 -14.50
C ALA A 64 23.87 -4.91 -14.31
N GLY A 65 23.46 -4.45 -13.12
CA GLY A 65 23.23 -3.03 -12.83
C GLY A 65 21.95 -2.46 -13.43
N LYS A 66 21.02 -3.31 -13.86
CA LYS A 66 19.75 -2.91 -14.44
C LYS A 66 18.72 -2.67 -13.34
N PRO A 67 17.95 -1.55 -13.37
CA PRO A 67 16.92 -1.32 -12.36
C PRO A 67 15.81 -2.38 -12.46
N VAL A 68 15.45 -2.92 -11.32
CA VAL A 68 14.39 -3.92 -11.15
C VAL A 68 13.55 -3.54 -9.95
N TRP A 69 12.27 -3.80 -10.00
CA TRP A 69 11.40 -3.63 -8.86
C TRP A 69 10.68 -4.93 -8.52
N TYR A 70 10.44 -5.10 -7.23
CA TYR A 70 9.62 -6.17 -6.70
C TYR A 70 8.45 -5.58 -5.95
N VAL A 71 7.34 -6.30 -5.92
CA VAL A 71 6.14 -5.92 -5.18
C VAL A 71 5.61 -7.09 -4.37
N GLY A 72 4.85 -6.80 -3.35
CA GLY A 72 4.16 -7.83 -2.59
C GLY A 72 3.30 -7.26 -1.49
N THR A 73 2.66 -8.17 -0.78
CA THR A 73 1.92 -7.86 0.44
C THR A 73 2.44 -8.72 1.57
N ILE A 74 2.52 -8.13 2.75
CA ILE A 74 2.93 -8.80 3.97
C ILE A 74 1.87 -8.61 5.06
N SER A 75 1.74 -9.62 5.91
CA SER A 75 0.82 -9.66 7.04
C SER A 75 1.54 -10.05 8.32
N PRO A 76 0.98 -9.76 9.51
CA PRO A 76 1.57 -10.17 10.78
C PRO A 76 1.75 -11.68 10.90
N THR A 77 2.85 -12.11 11.50
CA THR A 77 3.18 -13.53 11.70
C THR A 77 3.05 -14.02 13.16
N GLY A 78 2.42 -13.22 14.02
CA GLY A 78 2.18 -13.56 15.42
C GLY A 78 3.30 -13.18 16.39
N GLY A 79 4.49 -12.84 15.91
CA GLY A 79 5.55 -12.26 16.72
C GLY A 79 5.45 -10.74 16.79
N PRO A 80 6.04 -10.07 17.79
CA PRO A 80 6.00 -8.62 17.91
C PRO A 80 6.75 -7.99 16.71
N PHE A 81 6.05 -7.12 15.98
CA PHE A 81 6.60 -6.36 14.86
C PHE A 81 7.17 -7.18 13.69
N THR A 82 6.71 -8.43 13.54
CA THR A 82 7.15 -9.31 12.44
C THR A 82 6.07 -9.44 11.39
N TRP A 83 6.49 -9.30 10.13
CA TRP A 83 5.63 -9.35 8.96
C TRP A 83 6.20 -10.32 7.95
N SER A 84 5.38 -11.04 7.23
CA SER A 84 5.82 -11.96 6.18
C SER A 84 4.84 -11.99 5.02
N GLY A 85 5.36 -12.31 3.85
CA GLY A 85 4.59 -12.47 2.63
C GLY A 85 5.46 -12.78 1.43
N GLN A 86 4.82 -13.02 0.29
CA GLN A 86 5.49 -13.34 -0.95
C GLN A 86 5.87 -12.07 -1.71
N MET A 87 7.10 -12.03 -2.20
CA MET A 87 7.61 -11.03 -3.12
C MET A 87 7.53 -11.51 -4.56
N TYR A 88 7.17 -10.62 -5.48
CA TYR A 88 6.98 -10.92 -6.90
C TYR A 88 7.81 -9.97 -7.78
N LEU A 89 8.46 -10.54 -8.77
CA LEU A 89 8.93 -9.80 -9.93
C LEU A 89 7.78 -9.71 -10.94
N THR A 90 7.43 -8.51 -11.35
CA THR A 90 6.31 -8.28 -12.27
C THR A 90 6.80 -7.92 -13.67
N THR A 91 5.98 -8.27 -14.66
CA THR A 91 6.13 -7.88 -16.05
C THR A 91 4.80 -7.33 -16.55
N GLY A 92 4.80 -6.51 -17.57
CA GLY A 92 3.57 -5.94 -18.10
C GLY A 92 3.76 -5.29 -19.46
N PRO A 93 2.67 -4.83 -20.09
CA PRO A 93 2.76 -4.09 -21.33
C PRO A 93 3.41 -2.72 -21.08
N TRP A 94 4.03 -2.19 -22.13
CA TRP A 94 4.46 -0.80 -22.11
C TRP A 94 3.27 0.14 -21.85
N PHE A 95 3.41 1.07 -20.89
CA PHE A 95 2.31 1.94 -20.44
C PHE A 95 1.73 2.84 -21.55
N GLY A 96 2.51 3.15 -22.59
CA GLY A 96 2.07 3.94 -23.74
C GLY A 96 1.48 3.11 -24.88
N ALA A 97 1.36 1.78 -24.75
CA ALA A 97 0.74 0.94 -25.77
C ALA A 97 -0.74 1.25 -25.94
N GLN A 98 -1.18 1.34 -27.21
CA GLN A 98 -2.59 1.58 -27.54
C GLN A 98 -3.09 0.52 -28.56
N PRO A 99 -4.15 -0.22 -28.25
CA PRO A 99 -4.87 -0.25 -26.98
C PRO A 99 -4.03 -0.89 -25.88
N TYR A 100 -4.19 -0.41 -24.64
CA TYR A 100 -3.55 -1.03 -23.49
C TYR A 100 -4.14 -2.42 -23.22
N ASN A 101 -3.27 -3.44 -23.12
CA ASN A 101 -3.72 -4.81 -22.88
C ASN A 101 -3.31 -5.30 -21.49
N PRO A 102 -4.21 -5.28 -20.49
CA PRO A 102 -3.91 -5.74 -19.13
C PRO A 102 -3.64 -7.24 -19.04
N ALA A 103 -4.02 -8.05 -20.03
CA ALA A 103 -3.76 -9.50 -20.04
C ALA A 103 -2.26 -9.83 -20.19
N LEU A 104 -1.44 -8.87 -20.61
CA LEU A 104 0.01 -9.02 -20.67
C LEU A 104 0.70 -8.82 -19.32
N PHE A 105 -0.02 -8.39 -18.28
CA PHE A 105 0.52 -8.34 -16.92
C PHE A 105 0.82 -9.75 -16.42
N GLY A 106 1.99 -9.92 -15.85
CA GLY A 106 2.41 -11.17 -15.23
C GLY A 106 3.25 -10.91 -13.97
N GLY A 107 3.29 -11.89 -13.10
CA GLY A 107 4.12 -11.88 -11.91
C GLY A 107 4.66 -13.27 -11.62
N ARG A 108 5.94 -13.38 -11.32
CA ARG A 108 6.56 -14.60 -10.84
C ARG A 108 7.03 -14.41 -9.40
N PRO A 109 6.79 -15.38 -8.49
CA PRO A 109 7.35 -15.35 -7.16
C PRO A 109 8.87 -15.23 -7.24
N TRP A 110 9.44 -14.36 -6.39
CA TRP A 110 10.88 -14.36 -6.19
C TRP A 110 11.25 -15.58 -5.35
N ALA A 111 12.14 -16.40 -5.86
CA ALA A 111 12.72 -17.55 -5.15
C ALA A 111 14.24 -17.37 -5.07
N ARG A 112 14.81 -17.70 -3.92
CA ARG A 112 16.26 -17.80 -3.71
C ARG A 112 16.79 -19.05 -4.35
#